data_45da502592bd9c8df8df460d290485f0
#
_entry.id   45da502592bd9c8df8df460d290485f0
#
_cell.length_a   1.000
_cell.length_b   1.000
_cell.length_c   1.000
_cell.angle_alpha   90.00
_cell.angle_beta   90.00
_cell.angle_gamma   90.00
#
_symmetry.space_group_name_H-M   'P 1'
#
loop_
_entity.id
_entity.type
_entity.pdbx_description
1 polymer ?
#
loop_
_entity_poly.entity_id
_entity_poly.type
_entity_poly.pdbx_seq_one_letter_code
_entity_poly.pdbx_strand_id
1 'polypeptide(L)'
;MTNAVLPSMREHGQGRIINIGSILGLIPAPYSSHYSAVKHALEGYSESLDHEVRAFNIRVSVIEPAFVRTVFDQNGLEPDRLLKEYDQARAGFKALLADVMPKADLPEVVAAVVLKAASDVLPKRRYTAGKTARQISMLRRFAPAGVFDKNLRKELRLPV
;
A
#
# COMPACT_ATOMS: atom_id res chain seq x y z
N MET A 1 7.94 -4.19 -16.89
CA MET A 1 6.90 -3.31 -17.49
C MET A 1 7.37 -1.85 -17.56
N THR A 2 7.72 -1.19 -16.46
CA THR A 2 8.15 0.23 -16.46
C THR A 2 9.23 0.55 -17.50
N ASN A 3 10.34 -0.21 -17.53
CA ASN A 3 11.43 0.00 -18.48
C ASN A 3 11.01 -0.17 -19.95
N ALA A 4 9.95 -0.93 -20.21
CA ALA A 4 9.44 -1.15 -21.56
C ALA A 4 8.65 0.05 -22.11
N VAL A 5 8.01 0.84 -21.25
CA VAL A 5 7.18 1.99 -21.67
C VAL A 5 7.91 3.33 -21.61
N LEU A 6 8.98 3.44 -20.80
CA LEU A 6 9.72 4.68 -20.62
C LEU A 6 10.30 5.27 -21.92
N PRO A 7 10.90 4.48 -22.83
CA PRO A 7 11.41 5.04 -24.09
C PRO A 7 10.33 5.77 -24.89
N SER A 8 9.18 5.14 -25.08
CA SER A 8 8.05 5.74 -25.81
C SER A 8 7.49 6.97 -25.10
N MET A 9 7.35 6.95 -23.76
CA MET A 9 6.91 8.12 -22.98
C MET A 9 7.89 9.30 -23.13
N ARG A 10 9.19 9.03 -23.17
CA ARG A 10 10.22 10.06 -23.39
C ARG A 10 10.14 10.68 -24.78
N GLU A 11 9.95 9.86 -25.83
CA GLU A 11 9.78 10.33 -27.20
C GLU A 11 8.55 11.23 -27.35
N HIS A 12 7.44 10.89 -26.66
CA HIS A 12 6.21 11.69 -26.67
C HIS A 12 6.24 12.89 -25.71
N GLY A 13 7.29 13.05 -24.90
CA GLY A 13 7.43 14.16 -23.95
C GLY A 13 6.37 14.19 -22.85
N GLN A 14 5.72 13.07 -22.57
CA GLN A 14 4.73 12.94 -21.49
C GLN A 14 4.49 11.48 -21.11
N GLY A 15 4.09 11.27 -19.86
CA GLY A 15 3.73 9.93 -19.38
C GLY A 15 3.18 9.92 -17.96
N ARG A 16 2.43 8.87 -17.63
CA ARG A 16 1.94 8.59 -16.28
C ARG A 16 2.18 7.12 -15.95
N ILE A 17 2.96 6.88 -14.90
CA ILE A 17 3.19 5.56 -14.34
C ILE A 17 2.48 5.54 -12.99
N ILE A 18 1.52 4.65 -12.83
CA ILE A 18 0.71 4.54 -11.62
C ILE A 18 0.90 3.14 -11.05
N ASN A 19 1.63 3.06 -9.94
CA ASN A 19 1.90 1.82 -9.24
C ASN A 19 0.84 1.59 -8.16
N ILE A 20 0.32 0.38 -8.07
CA ILE A 20 -0.59 0.00 -6.98
C ILE A 20 0.24 -0.48 -5.80
N GLY A 21 0.44 0.43 -4.86
CA GLY A 21 1.10 0.19 -3.58
C GLY A 21 0.18 -0.45 -2.55
N SER A 22 0.33 -0.03 -1.31
CA SER A 22 -0.52 -0.36 -0.17
C SER A 22 -0.17 0.58 0.98
N ILE A 23 -1.09 0.75 1.92
CA ILE A 23 -0.77 1.39 3.21
C ILE A 23 0.36 0.63 3.93
N LEU A 24 0.54 -0.68 3.66
CA LEU A 24 1.66 -1.47 4.15
C LEU A 24 3.00 -1.14 3.46
N GLY A 25 3.03 -0.20 2.55
CA GLY A 25 4.25 0.48 2.08
C GLY A 25 4.72 1.61 3.03
N LEU A 26 3.86 2.03 3.97
CA LEU A 26 4.15 3.07 4.96
C LEU A 26 4.24 2.53 6.40
N ILE A 27 3.51 1.46 6.69
CA ILE A 27 3.44 0.84 8.01
C ILE A 27 3.67 -0.68 7.90
N PRO A 28 4.23 -1.33 8.94
CA PRO A 28 4.31 -2.79 8.97
C PRO A 28 2.97 -3.41 9.39
N ALA A 29 2.80 -4.71 9.05
CA ALA A 29 1.78 -5.56 9.65
C ALA A 29 2.38 -6.91 10.04
N PRO A 30 1.91 -7.53 11.15
CA PRO A 30 2.36 -8.85 11.55
C PRO A 30 1.99 -9.89 10.49
N TYR A 31 2.80 -10.94 10.39
CA TYR A 31 2.65 -12.04 9.43
C TYR A 31 2.63 -11.60 7.95
N SER A 32 2.98 -10.35 7.67
CA SER A 32 3.05 -9.75 6.33
C SER A 32 4.39 -9.06 6.06
N SER A 33 5.48 -9.52 6.71
CA SER A 33 6.79 -8.87 6.61
C SER A 33 7.32 -8.80 5.17
N HIS A 34 7.21 -9.89 4.40
CA HIS A 34 7.62 -9.92 3.00
C HIS A 34 6.77 -8.98 2.13
N TYR A 35 5.46 -8.99 2.34
CA TYR A 35 4.55 -8.10 1.63
C TYR A 35 4.86 -6.63 1.97
N SER A 36 5.03 -6.31 3.25
CA SER A 36 5.42 -4.96 3.69
C SER A 36 6.75 -4.53 3.09
N ALA A 37 7.76 -5.42 3.08
CA ALA A 37 9.06 -5.14 2.46
C ALA A 37 8.94 -4.80 0.97
N VAL A 38 8.18 -5.60 0.20
CA VAL A 38 7.94 -5.36 -1.23
C VAL A 38 7.21 -4.03 -1.44
N LYS A 39 6.20 -3.71 -0.60
CA LYS A 39 5.43 -2.46 -0.75
C LYS A 39 6.25 -1.24 -0.33
N HIS A 40 7.11 -1.32 0.69
CA HIS A 40 8.07 -0.25 1.02
C HIS A 40 9.11 -0.05 -0.11
N ALA A 41 9.60 -1.15 -0.70
CA ALA A 41 10.49 -1.07 -1.86
C ALA A 41 9.83 -0.38 -3.04
N LEU A 42 8.53 -0.65 -3.30
CA LEU A 42 7.76 0.01 -4.36
C LEU A 42 7.60 1.51 -4.12
N GLU A 43 7.44 1.95 -2.86
CA GLU A 43 7.41 3.38 -2.50
C GLU A 43 8.73 4.07 -2.86
N GLY A 44 9.85 3.52 -2.37
CA GLY A 44 11.18 4.08 -2.64
C GLY A 44 11.52 4.07 -4.14
N TYR A 45 11.24 2.96 -4.82
CA TYR A 45 11.41 2.85 -6.28
C TYR A 45 10.62 3.92 -7.03
N SER A 46 9.35 4.07 -6.71
CA SER A 46 8.47 5.01 -7.42
C SER A 46 8.86 6.46 -7.19
N GLU A 47 9.25 6.81 -5.97
CA GLU A 47 9.70 8.16 -5.64
C GLU A 47 11.03 8.51 -6.32
N SER A 48 11.99 7.58 -6.33
CA SER A 48 13.26 7.75 -7.04
C SER A 48 13.02 7.93 -8.54
N LEU A 49 12.23 7.05 -9.13
CA LEU A 49 11.93 7.12 -10.57
C LEU A 49 11.20 8.42 -10.95
N ASP A 50 10.25 8.92 -10.12
CA ASP A 50 9.58 10.21 -10.39
C ASP A 50 10.59 11.36 -10.46
N HIS A 51 11.65 11.33 -9.63
CA HIS A 51 12.72 12.32 -9.73
C HIS A 51 13.53 12.21 -11.03
N GLU A 52 13.83 11.00 -11.46
CA GLU A 52 14.66 10.73 -12.66
C GLU A 52 13.94 11.13 -13.96
N VAL A 53 12.62 10.88 -14.04
CA VAL A 53 11.87 11.03 -15.30
C VAL A 53 11.07 12.34 -15.39
N ARG A 54 11.02 13.12 -14.33
CA ARG A 54 10.24 14.37 -14.28
C ARG A 54 10.66 15.41 -15.32
N ALA A 55 11.95 15.47 -15.65
CA ALA A 55 12.47 16.36 -16.67
C ALA A 55 11.89 16.08 -18.08
N PHE A 56 11.36 14.87 -18.29
CA PHE A 56 10.70 14.45 -19.53
C PHE A 56 9.17 14.57 -19.46
N ASN A 57 8.64 15.32 -18.49
CA ASN A 57 7.19 15.44 -18.23
C ASN A 57 6.50 14.08 -17.96
N ILE A 58 7.26 13.10 -17.46
CA ILE A 58 6.74 11.83 -17.02
C ILE A 58 6.58 11.88 -15.49
N ARG A 59 5.46 11.40 -14.97
CA ARG A 59 5.20 11.38 -13.54
C ARG A 59 4.93 9.97 -13.07
N VAL A 60 5.44 9.67 -11.88
CA VAL A 60 5.22 8.38 -11.21
C VAL A 60 4.44 8.61 -9.94
N SER A 61 3.36 7.86 -9.76
CA SER A 61 2.48 7.95 -8.60
C SER A 61 2.26 6.57 -7.99
N VAL A 62 2.11 6.51 -6.66
CA VAL A 62 1.71 5.31 -5.95
C VAL A 62 0.31 5.50 -5.40
N ILE A 63 -0.56 4.52 -5.61
CA ILE A 63 -1.87 4.43 -4.99
C ILE A 63 -1.74 3.56 -3.75
N GLU A 64 -2.15 4.08 -2.61
CA GLU A 64 -2.00 3.44 -1.30
C GLU A 64 -3.37 3.02 -0.74
N PRO A 65 -3.95 1.88 -1.14
CA PRO A 65 -5.15 1.35 -0.51
C PRO A 65 -4.85 0.73 0.85
N ALA A 66 -5.86 0.70 1.73
CA ALA A 66 -5.85 -0.14 2.93
C ALA A 66 -6.45 -1.52 2.59
N PHE A 67 -7.47 -1.95 3.33
CA PHE A 67 -8.19 -3.18 3.02
C PHE A 67 -9.15 -2.95 1.85
N VAL A 68 -9.09 -3.83 0.86
CA VAL A 68 -9.94 -3.79 -0.33
C VAL A 68 -10.56 -5.17 -0.55
N ARG A 69 -11.85 -5.22 -0.76
CA ARG A 69 -12.62 -6.45 -0.94
C ARG A 69 -12.34 -7.05 -2.32
N THR A 70 -11.37 -7.94 -2.39
CA THR A 70 -10.94 -8.63 -3.61
C THR A 70 -10.66 -10.10 -3.30
N VAL A 71 -10.36 -10.88 -4.31
CA VAL A 71 -9.89 -12.27 -4.17
C VAL A 71 -8.40 -12.38 -3.77
N PHE A 72 -7.74 -11.25 -3.50
CA PHE A 72 -6.31 -11.22 -3.17
C PHE A 72 -5.96 -12.10 -1.96
N ASP A 73 -6.76 -12.01 -0.90
CA ASP A 73 -6.52 -12.77 0.33
C ASP A 73 -6.71 -14.28 0.14
N GLN A 74 -7.53 -14.69 -0.85
CA GLN A 74 -7.75 -16.11 -1.18
C GLN A 74 -6.56 -16.72 -1.92
N ASN A 75 -5.73 -15.89 -2.54
CA ASN A 75 -4.54 -16.30 -3.30
C ASN A 75 -3.24 -16.14 -2.47
N GLY A 76 -3.36 -15.93 -1.15
CA GLY A 76 -2.21 -15.85 -0.26
C GLY A 76 -1.45 -17.17 -0.19
N LEU A 77 -0.12 -17.11 -0.24
CA LEU A 77 0.71 -18.28 0.00
C LEU A 77 0.77 -18.56 1.51
N GLU A 78 0.38 -19.77 1.89
CA GLU A 78 0.59 -20.25 3.25
C GLU A 78 2.02 -20.83 3.35
N PRO A 79 2.68 -20.68 4.51
CA PRO A 79 4.00 -21.28 4.72
C PRO A 79 3.91 -22.81 4.81
N ASP A 80 4.92 -23.50 4.30
CA ASP A 80 4.99 -24.97 4.32
C ASP A 80 4.93 -25.57 5.73
N ARG A 81 5.40 -24.83 6.72
CA ARG A 81 5.44 -25.23 8.12
C ARG A 81 5.06 -24.08 9.06
N LEU A 82 4.02 -24.28 9.85
CA LEU A 82 3.62 -23.38 10.92
C LEU A 82 4.29 -23.75 12.24
N LEU A 83 4.82 -22.74 12.95
CA LEU A 83 5.34 -22.90 14.29
C LEU A 83 4.21 -22.65 15.30
N LYS A 84 4.00 -23.61 16.22
CA LYS A 84 2.88 -23.59 17.19
C LYS A 84 2.94 -22.40 18.15
N GLU A 85 4.13 -21.93 18.46
CA GLU A 85 4.39 -20.79 19.34
C GLU A 85 3.70 -19.49 18.87
N TYR A 86 3.36 -19.40 17.56
CA TYR A 86 2.67 -18.27 16.97
C TYR A 86 1.18 -18.48 16.74
N ASP A 87 0.60 -19.64 17.13
CA ASP A 87 -0.79 -19.97 16.81
C ASP A 87 -1.78 -18.96 17.40
N GLN A 88 -1.59 -18.57 18.66
CA GLN A 88 -2.47 -17.60 19.31
C GLN A 88 -2.44 -16.24 18.61
N ALA A 89 -1.27 -15.74 18.26
CA ALA A 89 -1.12 -14.46 17.62
C ALA A 89 -1.63 -14.48 16.17
N ARG A 90 -1.44 -15.60 15.44
CA ARG A 90 -2.03 -15.81 14.11
C ARG A 90 -3.55 -15.86 14.16
N ALA A 91 -4.11 -16.55 15.15
CA ALA A 91 -5.56 -16.59 15.35
C ALA A 91 -6.14 -15.19 15.60
N GLY A 92 -5.48 -14.36 16.43
CA GLY A 92 -5.86 -12.97 16.65
C GLY A 92 -5.86 -12.14 15.36
N PHE A 93 -4.83 -12.29 14.54
CA PHE A 93 -4.74 -11.60 13.26
C PHE A 93 -5.78 -12.10 12.25
N LYS A 94 -6.03 -13.41 12.17
CA LYS A 94 -7.11 -13.96 11.33
C LYS A 94 -8.50 -13.46 11.76
N ALA A 95 -8.75 -13.37 13.06
CA ALA A 95 -9.99 -12.80 13.59
C ALA A 95 -10.15 -11.31 13.25
N LEU A 96 -9.06 -10.54 13.31
CA LEU A 96 -9.07 -9.15 12.83
C LEU A 96 -9.46 -9.06 11.35
N LEU A 97 -8.85 -9.85 10.48
CA LEU A 97 -9.18 -9.86 9.05
C LEU A 97 -10.64 -10.23 8.81
N ALA A 98 -11.17 -11.24 9.52
CA ALA A 98 -12.57 -11.63 9.43
C ALA A 98 -13.54 -10.50 9.81
N ASP A 99 -13.17 -9.63 10.76
CA ASP A 99 -13.98 -8.48 11.18
C ASP A 99 -13.86 -7.28 10.22
N VAL A 100 -12.70 -7.10 9.59
CA VAL A 100 -12.40 -5.92 8.76
C VAL A 100 -12.79 -6.13 7.30
N MET A 101 -12.55 -7.31 6.73
CA MET A 101 -12.78 -7.56 5.30
C MET A 101 -14.23 -7.34 4.84
N PRO A 102 -15.28 -7.70 5.60
CA PRO A 102 -16.66 -7.39 5.20
C PRO A 102 -16.96 -5.88 5.08
N LYS A 103 -16.17 -5.04 5.78
CA LYS A 103 -16.31 -3.57 5.81
C LYS A 103 -15.25 -2.87 4.97
N ALA A 104 -14.38 -3.63 4.30
CA ALA A 104 -13.32 -3.10 3.47
C ALA A 104 -13.87 -2.32 2.26
N ASP A 105 -13.06 -1.38 1.77
CA ASP A 105 -13.41 -0.60 0.59
C ASP A 105 -13.64 -1.53 -0.63
N LEU A 106 -14.50 -1.09 -1.54
CA LEU A 106 -14.70 -1.76 -2.81
C LEU A 106 -13.57 -1.42 -3.79
N PRO A 107 -13.26 -2.28 -4.76
CA PRO A 107 -12.25 -2.01 -5.79
C PRO A 107 -12.47 -0.70 -6.54
N GLU A 108 -13.72 -0.27 -6.70
CA GLU A 108 -14.11 0.98 -7.36
C GLU A 108 -13.54 2.22 -6.67
N VAL A 109 -13.33 2.16 -5.35
CA VAL A 109 -12.68 3.25 -4.59
C VAL A 109 -11.24 3.42 -5.05
N VAL A 110 -10.53 2.31 -5.28
CA VAL A 110 -9.15 2.33 -5.80
C VAL A 110 -9.15 2.80 -7.25
N ALA A 111 -10.05 2.28 -8.09
CA ALA A 111 -10.17 2.65 -9.49
C ALA A 111 -10.42 4.16 -9.67
N ALA A 112 -11.30 4.75 -8.86
CA ALA A 112 -11.54 6.20 -8.89
C ALA A 112 -10.28 7.01 -8.56
N VAL A 113 -9.45 6.53 -7.62
CA VAL A 113 -8.19 7.19 -7.28
C VAL A 113 -7.14 7.01 -8.37
N VAL A 114 -7.10 5.86 -9.05
CA VAL A 114 -6.25 5.65 -10.24
C VAL A 114 -6.63 6.61 -11.34
N LEU A 115 -7.93 6.73 -11.66
CA LEU A 115 -8.43 7.68 -12.65
C LEU A 115 -8.05 9.11 -12.30
N LYS A 116 -8.21 9.50 -11.03
CA LYS A 116 -7.78 10.80 -10.55
C LYS A 116 -6.28 11.02 -10.76
N ALA A 117 -5.42 10.08 -10.37
CA ALA A 117 -3.98 10.19 -10.53
C ALA A 117 -3.56 10.29 -12.01
N ALA A 118 -4.28 9.61 -12.90
CA ALA A 118 -4.06 9.64 -14.34
C ALA A 118 -4.44 10.99 -14.96
N SER A 119 -5.50 11.64 -14.47
CA SER A 119 -6.07 12.86 -15.05
C SER A 119 -5.64 14.15 -14.34
N ASP A 120 -5.05 14.10 -13.14
CA ASP A 120 -4.58 15.30 -12.43
C ASP A 120 -3.54 16.06 -13.27
N VAL A 121 -3.73 17.35 -13.45
CA VAL A 121 -2.78 18.24 -14.14
C VAL A 121 -1.42 18.25 -13.40
N LEU A 122 -1.46 18.30 -12.07
CA LEU A 122 -0.31 18.21 -11.19
C LEU A 122 -0.39 16.95 -10.32
N PRO A 123 -0.04 15.79 -10.85
CA PRO A 123 -0.19 14.53 -10.11
C PRO A 123 0.72 14.51 -8.88
N LYS A 124 0.17 13.99 -7.79
CA LYS A 124 0.91 13.76 -6.55
C LYS A 124 1.73 12.48 -6.67
N ARG A 125 2.81 12.37 -5.89
CA ARG A 125 3.59 11.14 -5.81
C ARG A 125 2.81 10.01 -5.11
N ARG A 126 1.94 10.36 -4.16
CA ARG A 126 1.14 9.41 -3.37
C ARG A 126 -0.33 9.80 -3.32
N TYR A 127 -1.18 8.80 -3.44
CA TYR A 127 -2.64 8.91 -3.33
C TYR A 127 -3.16 7.81 -2.42
N THR A 128 -3.63 8.18 -1.24
CA THR A 128 -4.34 7.23 -0.37
C THR A 128 -5.71 6.91 -0.97
N ALA A 129 -6.07 5.63 -1.06
CA ALA A 129 -7.37 5.18 -1.51
C ALA A 129 -8.23 4.74 -0.32
N GLY A 130 -9.34 5.42 -0.11
CA GLY A 130 -10.27 5.18 0.98
C GLY A 130 -9.96 5.96 2.27
N LYS A 131 -10.97 5.99 3.15
CA LYS A 131 -10.91 6.74 4.42
C LYS A 131 -9.87 6.17 5.38
N THR A 132 -9.84 4.85 5.49
CA THR A 132 -8.92 4.14 6.40
C THR A 132 -7.47 4.36 6.00
N ALA A 133 -7.15 4.24 4.71
CA ALA A 133 -5.80 4.51 4.20
C ALA A 133 -5.34 5.93 4.52
N ARG A 134 -6.22 6.92 4.32
CA ARG A 134 -5.93 8.33 4.64
C ARG A 134 -5.66 8.53 6.13
N GLN A 135 -6.47 7.95 7.01
CA GLN A 135 -6.30 8.06 8.45
C GLN A 135 -4.97 7.46 8.92
N ILE A 136 -4.63 6.27 8.45
CA ILE A 136 -3.38 5.59 8.80
C ILE A 136 -2.17 6.39 8.29
N SER A 137 -2.20 6.87 7.05
CA SER A 137 -1.13 7.69 6.47
C SER A 137 -0.90 8.98 7.28
N MET A 138 -1.97 9.67 7.68
CA MET A 138 -1.88 10.86 8.52
C MET A 138 -1.32 10.53 9.91
N LEU A 139 -1.82 9.47 10.54
CA LEU A 139 -1.34 9.02 11.85
C LEU A 139 0.17 8.67 11.78
N ARG A 140 0.59 7.91 10.76
CA ARG A 140 2.00 7.55 10.56
C ARG A 140 2.89 8.78 10.40
N ARG A 141 2.39 9.82 9.75
CA ARG A 141 3.17 11.04 9.47
C ARG A 141 3.35 11.93 10.69
N PHE A 142 2.34 12.03 11.55
CA PHE A 142 2.30 13.04 12.60
C PHE A 142 2.36 12.50 14.04
N ALA A 143 2.02 11.21 14.26
CA ALA A 143 2.11 10.64 15.59
C ALA A 143 3.56 10.35 15.99
N PRO A 144 3.95 10.60 17.25
CA PRO A 144 5.21 10.13 17.80
C PRO A 144 5.34 8.61 17.65
N ALA A 145 6.55 8.13 17.36
CA ALA A 145 6.79 6.72 17.03
C ALA A 145 6.24 5.73 18.10
N GLY A 146 6.46 6.01 19.38
CA GLY A 146 5.97 5.14 20.45
C GLY A 146 4.44 5.12 20.59
N VAL A 147 3.77 6.26 20.31
CA VAL A 147 2.30 6.33 20.30
C VAL A 147 1.75 5.56 19.11
N PHE A 148 2.39 5.70 17.96
CA PHE A 148 2.02 4.96 16.75
C PHE A 148 2.16 3.46 16.97
N ASP A 149 3.32 3.00 17.47
CA ASP A 149 3.58 1.58 17.73
C ASP A 149 2.55 0.96 18.70
N LYS A 150 2.30 1.64 19.83
CA LYS A 150 1.30 1.20 20.82
C LYS A 150 -0.10 1.05 20.20
N ASN A 151 -0.54 2.02 19.40
CA ASN A 151 -1.82 1.97 18.73
C ASN A 151 -1.85 0.86 17.67
N LEU A 152 -0.80 0.74 16.87
CA LEU A 152 -0.68 -0.30 15.84
C LEU A 152 -0.80 -1.70 16.46
N ARG A 153 -0.07 -1.98 17.55
CA ARG A 153 -0.14 -3.25 18.27
C ARG A 153 -1.55 -3.55 18.79
N LYS A 154 -2.22 -2.55 19.35
CA LYS A 154 -3.59 -2.67 19.84
C LYS A 154 -4.57 -2.98 18.70
N GLU A 155 -4.54 -2.20 17.61
CA GLU A 155 -5.43 -2.39 16.46
C GLU A 155 -5.20 -3.74 15.77
N LEU A 156 -3.95 -4.20 15.71
CA LEU A 156 -3.60 -5.50 15.12
C LEU A 156 -3.75 -6.68 16.09
N ARG A 157 -4.33 -6.46 17.28
CA ARG A 157 -4.59 -7.48 18.32
C ARG A 157 -3.36 -8.31 18.69
N LEU A 158 -2.19 -7.65 18.68
CA LEU A 158 -0.94 -8.31 19.08
C LEU A 158 -0.90 -8.47 20.61
N PRO A 159 -0.31 -9.58 21.12
CA PRO A 159 -0.10 -9.73 22.55
C PRO A 159 0.81 -8.59 23.05
N VAL A 160 0.50 -8.09 24.25
CA VAL A 160 1.23 -7.01 24.93
C VAL A 160 2.53 -7.55 25.48
#